data_323e8e6d33eede68e9198b3686d04324
#
_entry.id   323e8e6d33eede68e9198b3686d04324
#
_cell.length_a   1.000
_cell.length_b   1.000
_cell.length_c   1.000
_cell.angle_alpha   90.00
_cell.angle_beta   90.00
_cell.angle_gamma   90.00
#
_symmetry.space_group_name_H-M   'P 1'
#
loop_
_entity.id
_entity.type
_entity.pdbx_description
1 polymer ?
#
loop_
_entity_poly.entity_id
_entity_poly.type
_entity_poly.pdbx_seq_one_letter_code
_entity_poly.pdbx_strand_id
1 'polypeptide(L)'
;MLSQIERNLTNPTVAVLWRLANALGVNLADLLSADAGGRPAGGIALVQPHAIPALKSPDGHCELKILGPIELAGRFEWYELTIQSGGVLASEPHEAGTQEHLSVLSGAMSVQAGAEERKLRHGETARYAADVPHAIRNGGKATATALLVVVHPA
;
A
#
# COMPACT_ATOMS: atom_id res chain seq x y z
N MET A 1 0.34 8.75 16.33
CA MET A 1 0.13 7.68 15.33
C MET A 1 -0.81 6.59 15.82
N LEU A 2 -0.54 5.82 16.90
CA LEU A 2 -1.46 4.77 17.43
C LEU A 2 -2.89 5.29 17.65
N SER A 3 -3.05 6.42 18.34
CA SER A 3 -4.36 7.06 18.56
C SER A 3 -5.10 7.49 17.28
N GLN A 4 -4.42 7.68 16.17
CA GLN A 4 -5.03 7.99 14.88
C GLN A 4 -5.49 6.70 14.18
N ILE A 5 -4.73 5.60 14.33
CA ILE A 5 -5.10 4.27 13.84
C ILE A 5 -6.35 3.79 14.58
N GLU A 6 -6.37 3.87 15.93
CA GLU A 6 -7.51 3.49 16.76
C GLU A 6 -8.80 4.26 16.42
N ARG A 7 -8.67 5.50 15.97
CA ARG A 7 -9.80 6.36 15.57
C ARG A 7 -10.14 6.29 14.08
N ASN A 8 -9.51 5.39 13.30
CA ASN A 8 -9.67 5.28 11.86
C ASN A 8 -9.39 6.60 11.09
N LEU A 9 -8.49 7.44 11.60
CA LEU A 9 -8.15 8.72 10.98
C LEU A 9 -6.95 8.62 10.03
N THR A 10 -6.28 7.47 9.95
CA THR A 10 -5.14 7.24 9.06
C THR A 10 -5.12 5.78 8.61
N ASN A 11 -4.63 5.55 7.40
CA ASN A 11 -4.34 4.22 6.89
C ASN A 11 -2.88 3.88 7.24
N PRO A 12 -2.62 2.94 8.18
CA PRO A 12 -1.27 2.53 8.47
C PRO A 12 -0.68 1.77 7.27
N THR A 13 0.59 2.02 6.97
CA THR A 13 1.31 1.17 6.02
C THR A 13 1.54 -0.22 6.62
N VAL A 14 1.83 -1.22 5.78
CA VAL A 14 2.19 -2.55 6.26
C VAL A 14 3.43 -2.48 7.15
N ALA A 15 4.39 -1.59 6.85
CA ALA A 15 5.54 -1.34 7.72
C ALA A 15 5.13 -0.90 9.13
N VAL A 16 4.14 -0.03 9.26
CA VAL A 16 3.62 0.40 10.56
C VAL A 16 2.94 -0.75 11.28
N LEU A 17 2.11 -1.51 10.58
CA LEU A 17 1.43 -2.70 11.14
C LEU A 17 2.44 -3.76 11.55
N TRP A 18 3.48 -3.99 10.76
CA TRP A 18 4.56 -4.92 11.08
C TRP A 18 5.36 -4.49 12.32
N ARG A 19 5.72 -3.20 12.44
CA ARG A 19 6.37 -2.66 13.65
C ARG A 19 5.48 -2.81 14.89
N LEU A 20 4.18 -2.58 14.74
CA LEU A 20 3.20 -2.79 15.83
C LEU A 20 3.11 -4.27 16.22
N ALA A 21 3.00 -5.16 15.26
CA ALA A 21 2.96 -6.60 15.49
C ALA A 21 4.20 -7.08 16.25
N ASN A 22 5.39 -6.66 15.80
CA ASN A 22 6.64 -6.97 16.48
C ASN A 22 6.71 -6.41 17.90
N ALA A 23 6.27 -5.16 18.11
CA ALA A 23 6.23 -4.54 19.45
C ALA A 23 5.25 -5.23 20.40
N LEU A 24 4.17 -5.80 19.88
CA LEU A 24 3.16 -6.53 20.62
C LEU A 24 3.49 -8.04 20.74
N GLY A 25 4.55 -8.52 20.09
CA GLY A 25 4.93 -9.94 20.09
C GLY A 25 3.93 -10.85 19.37
N VAL A 26 3.13 -10.30 18.44
CA VAL A 26 2.16 -11.04 17.63
C VAL A 26 2.63 -11.13 16.19
N ASN A 27 2.22 -12.18 15.48
CA ASN A 27 2.54 -12.31 14.06
C ASN A 27 1.59 -11.41 13.24
N LEU A 28 2.14 -10.58 12.35
CA LEU A 28 1.33 -9.73 11.48
C LEU A 28 0.38 -10.54 10.59
N ALA A 29 0.79 -11.72 10.13
CA ALA A 29 -0.06 -12.61 9.35
C ALA A 29 -1.33 -13.02 10.13
N ASP A 30 -1.21 -13.26 11.43
CA ASP A 30 -2.35 -13.58 12.30
C ASP A 30 -3.31 -12.39 12.43
N LEU A 31 -2.77 -11.18 12.48
CA LEU A 31 -3.57 -9.93 12.52
C LEU A 31 -4.30 -9.66 11.21
N LEU A 32 -3.73 -10.07 10.09
CA LEU A 32 -4.31 -9.87 8.76
C LEU A 32 -5.16 -11.05 8.30
N SER A 33 -5.38 -12.06 9.16
CA SER A 33 -6.10 -13.30 8.84
C SER A 33 -5.54 -13.98 7.57
N ALA A 34 -4.24 -13.83 7.31
CA ALA A 34 -3.56 -14.44 6.20
C ALA A 34 -2.94 -15.77 6.66
N ASP A 35 -3.32 -16.86 6.01
CA ASP A 35 -2.49 -18.06 6.00
C ASP A 35 -1.18 -17.70 5.29
N ALA A 36 -0.20 -17.23 6.06
CA ALA A 36 1.15 -17.02 5.58
C ALA A 36 1.71 -18.39 5.20
N GLY A 37 1.54 -18.76 3.96
CA GLY A 37 2.17 -19.93 3.39
C GLY A 37 3.67 -19.82 3.64
N GLY A 38 4.17 -20.63 4.55
CA GLY A 38 5.58 -20.66 4.92
C GLY A 38 6.43 -20.75 3.64
N ARG A 39 7.57 -20.05 3.64
CA ARG A 39 8.51 -20.08 2.54
C ARG A 39 8.90 -21.54 2.25
N PRO A 40 8.56 -22.09 1.07
CA PRO A 40 8.95 -23.45 0.76
C PRO A 40 10.49 -23.52 0.77
N ALA A 41 11.02 -24.57 1.34
CA ALA A 41 12.46 -24.87 1.33
C ALA A 41 12.89 -25.25 -0.11
N GLY A 42 12.94 -24.27 -1.00
CA GLY A 42 13.26 -24.40 -2.42
C GLY A 42 12.03 -24.56 -3.31
N GLY A 43 12.02 -23.92 -4.48
CA GLY A 43 10.96 -24.02 -5.47
C GLY A 43 10.15 -22.71 -5.64
N ILE A 44 9.05 -22.81 -6.38
CA ILE A 44 8.12 -21.70 -6.66
C ILE A 44 7.04 -21.70 -5.58
N ALA A 45 6.94 -20.60 -4.81
CA ALA A 45 5.82 -20.36 -3.90
C ALA A 45 4.66 -19.73 -4.67
N LEU A 46 3.51 -20.39 -4.68
CA LEU A 46 2.29 -19.88 -5.29
C LEU A 46 1.33 -19.43 -4.19
N VAL A 47 1.01 -18.12 -4.17
CA VAL A 47 -0.01 -17.56 -3.28
C VAL A 47 -1.33 -17.49 -4.04
N GLN A 48 -2.36 -18.14 -3.51
CA GLN A 48 -3.69 -18.12 -4.13
C GLN A 48 -4.38 -16.76 -3.90
N PRO A 49 -5.26 -16.28 -4.82
CA PRO A 49 -5.91 -14.98 -4.69
C PRO A 49 -6.65 -14.76 -3.36
N HIS A 50 -7.29 -15.82 -2.82
CA HIS A 50 -8.02 -15.74 -1.55
C HIS A 50 -7.11 -15.67 -0.31
N ALA A 51 -5.82 -16.02 -0.46
CA ALA A 51 -4.83 -15.97 0.61
C ALA A 51 -4.01 -14.66 0.57
N ILE A 52 -4.25 -13.76 -0.41
CA ILE A 52 -3.60 -12.46 -0.49
C ILE A 52 -4.29 -11.50 0.49
N PRO A 53 -3.58 -11.00 1.52
CA PRO A 53 -4.17 -10.05 2.46
C PRO A 53 -4.54 -8.75 1.77
N ALA A 54 -5.63 -8.12 2.20
CA ALA A 54 -6.07 -6.84 1.67
C ALA A 54 -6.40 -5.86 2.79
N LEU A 55 -6.01 -4.61 2.61
CA LEU A 55 -6.39 -3.47 3.44
C LEU A 55 -7.40 -2.63 2.68
N LYS A 56 -8.45 -2.17 3.38
CA LYS A 56 -9.45 -1.27 2.80
C LYS A 56 -9.48 0.04 3.55
N SER A 57 -9.68 1.12 2.80
CA SER A 57 -9.97 2.42 3.43
C SER A 57 -11.29 2.38 4.20
N PRO A 58 -11.46 3.22 5.24
CA PRO A 58 -12.69 3.24 6.04
C PRO A 58 -13.96 3.51 5.23
N ASP A 59 -13.86 4.29 4.16
CA ASP A 59 -14.95 4.59 3.23
C ASP A 59 -15.20 3.51 2.16
N GLY A 60 -14.30 2.49 2.11
CA GLY A 60 -14.38 1.38 1.16
C GLY A 60 -13.98 1.73 -0.28
N HIS A 61 -13.55 2.97 -0.55
CA HIS A 61 -13.20 3.39 -1.91
C HIS A 61 -11.81 2.96 -2.37
N CYS A 62 -10.91 2.61 -1.44
CA CYS A 62 -9.57 2.13 -1.74
C CYS A 62 -9.35 0.73 -1.17
N GLU A 63 -8.70 -0.13 -1.95
CA GLU A 63 -8.24 -1.45 -1.52
C GLU A 63 -6.78 -1.64 -1.93
N LEU A 64 -5.96 -2.08 -0.99
CA LEU A 64 -4.55 -2.46 -1.18
C LEU A 64 -4.42 -3.95 -0.92
N LYS A 65 -4.16 -4.75 -1.94
CA LYS A 65 -3.78 -6.15 -1.78
C LYS A 65 -2.26 -6.24 -1.61
N ILE A 66 -1.84 -6.91 -0.57
CA ILE A 66 -0.42 -7.05 -0.19
C ILE A 66 0.19 -8.18 -1.01
N LEU A 67 0.89 -7.84 -2.10
CA LEU A 67 1.51 -8.82 -3.00
C LEU A 67 2.91 -9.21 -2.54
N GLY A 68 3.58 -8.33 -1.81
CA GLY A 68 4.93 -8.55 -1.30
C GLY A 68 4.95 -9.51 -0.10
N PRO A 69 6.04 -10.28 0.08
CA PRO A 69 6.23 -11.05 1.31
C PRO A 69 6.30 -10.12 2.53
N ILE A 70 5.58 -10.48 3.58
CA ILE A 70 5.49 -9.67 4.81
C ILE A 70 6.88 -9.49 5.47
N GLU A 71 7.77 -10.46 5.31
CA GLU A 71 9.13 -10.41 5.84
C GLU A 71 10.00 -9.31 5.23
N LEU A 72 9.60 -8.75 4.10
CA LEU A 72 10.24 -7.60 3.47
C LEU A 72 9.62 -6.26 3.88
N ALA A 73 8.51 -6.26 4.63
CA ALA A 73 7.87 -5.04 5.11
C ALA A 73 8.86 -4.14 5.88
N GLY A 74 8.84 -2.84 5.58
CA GLY A 74 9.79 -1.89 6.14
C GLY A 74 11.13 -1.80 5.40
N ARG A 75 11.31 -2.58 4.32
CA ARG A 75 12.40 -2.45 3.36
C ARG A 75 11.87 -2.26 1.95
N PHE A 76 10.97 -3.13 1.54
CA PHE A 76 10.40 -3.16 0.21
C PHE A 76 8.99 -3.77 0.27
N GLU A 77 8.00 -3.03 -0.19
CA GLU A 77 6.61 -3.45 -0.18
C GLU A 77 6.01 -3.24 -1.57
N TRP A 78 5.11 -4.12 -2.01
CA TRP A 78 4.34 -3.87 -3.23
C TRP A 78 2.92 -4.37 -3.11
N TYR A 79 2.03 -3.61 -3.75
CA TYR A 79 0.60 -3.73 -3.61
C TYR A 79 -0.10 -3.64 -4.97
N GLU A 80 -1.18 -4.39 -5.14
CA GLU A 80 -2.20 -4.01 -6.11
C GLU A 80 -3.14 -3.00 -5.43
N LEU A 81 -3.12 -1.78 -5.92
CA LEU A 81 -3.99 -0.70 -5.47
C LEU A 81 -5.20 -0.61 -6.39
N THR A 82 -6.39 -0.68 -5.82
CA THR A 82 -7.67 -0.43 -6.50
C THR A 82 -8.34 0.79 -5.89
N ILE A 83 -8.68 1.79 -6.71
CA ILE A 83 -9.40 2.99 -6.27
C ILE A 83 -10.68 3.14 -7.10
N GLN A 84 -11.82 3.20 -6.41
CA GLN A 84 -13.12 3.47 -7.02
C GLN A 84 -13.21 4.93 -7.51
N SER A 85 -14.19 5.24 -8.35
CA SER A 85 -14.45 6.60 -8.81
C SER A 85 -14.58 7.57 -7.63
N GLY A 86 -13.83 8.67 -7.66
CA GLY A 86 -13.79 9.69 -6.60
C GLY A 86 -13.00 9.31 -5.35
N GLY A 87 -12.47 8.08 -5.28
CA GLY A 87 -11.68 7.61 -4.13
C GLY A 87 -10.33 8.28 -4.02
N VAL A 88 -9.84 8.39 -2.79
CA VAL A 88 -8.56 9.01 -2.43
C VAL A 88 -7.85 8.14 -1.40
N LEU A 89 -6.64 7.71 -1.72
CA LEU A 89 -5.69 7.15 -0.77
C LEU A 89 -4.74 8.26 -0.33
N ALA A 90 -4.98 8.83 0.85
CA ALA A 90 -4.13 9.86 1.45
C ALA A 90 -3.21 9.22 2.48
N SER A 91 -1.96 9.63 2.50
CA SER A 91 -0.92 9.14 3.40
C SER A 91 -0.19 10.29 4.09
N GLU A 92 0.05 10.14 5.37
CA GLU A 92 0.98 10.96 6.12
C GLU A 92 2.42 10.66 5.66
N PRO A 93 3.39 11.57 5.89
CA PRO A 93 4.78 11.32 5.57
C PRO A 93 5.28 10.01 6.16
N HIS A 94 5.93 9.20 5.33
CA HIS A 94 6.64 8.02 5.78
C HIS A 94 7.99 8.37 6.40
N GLU A 95 8.80 7.39 6.72
CA GLU A 95 10.18 7.59 7.19
C GLU A 95 11.00 8.35 6.14
N ALA A 96 11.89 9.27 6.62
CA ALA A 96 12.71 10.10 5.75
C ALA A 96 13.50 9.25 4.74
N GLY A 97 13.43 9.61 3.46
CA GLY A 97 14.05 8.88 2.35
C GLY A 97 13.19 7.77 1.75
N THR A 98 11.98 7.52 2.26
CA THR A 98 11.05 6.58 1.63
C THR A 98 10.58 7.12 0.28
N GLN A 99 10.52 6.23 -0.70
CA GLN A 99 10.04 6.52 -2.05
C GLN A 99 8.88 5.60 -2.42
N GLU A 100 7.98 6.11 -3.24
CA GLU A 100 6.91 5.34 -3.85
C GLU A 100 6.99 5.37 -5.37
N HIS A 101 6.59 4.25 -5.98
CA HIS A 101 6.50 4.09 -7.43
C HIS A 101 5.10 3.59 -7.75
N LEU A 102 4.32 4.37 -8.49
CA LEU A 102 2.96 4.04 -8.89
C LEU A 102 2.92 3.78 -10.40
N SER A 103 2.58 2.56 -10.80
CA SER A 103 2.39 2.19 -12.21
C SER A 103 0.91 1.92 -12.47
N VAL A 104 0.26 2.71 -13.31
CA VAL A 104 -1.18 2.56 -13.61
C VAL A 104 -1.41 1.37 -14.54
N LEU A 105 -2.15 0.38 -14.07
CA LEU A 105 -2.48 -0.86 -14.81
C LEU A 105 -3.81 -0.73 -15.55
N SER A 106 -4.77 0.03 -15.03
CA SER A 106 -6.01 0.35 -15.73
C SER A 106 -6.60 1.68 -15.26
N GLY A 107 -7.34 2.36 -16.14
CA GLY A 107 -7.92 3.67 -15.84
C GLY A 107 -6.90 4.80 -15.84
N ALA A 108 -7.13 5.79 -14.98
CA ALA A 108 -6.24 6.93 -14.78
C ALA A 108 -6.27 7.33 -13.30
N MET A 109 -5.14 7.82 -12.80
CA MET A 109 -4.99 8.31 -11.43
C MET A 109 -4.24 9.64 -11.43
N SER A 110 -4.29 10.38 -10.32
CA SER A 110 -3.34 11.45 -10.05
C SER A 110 -2.59 11.14 -8.76
N VAL A 111 -1.32 11.55 -8.73
CA VAL A 111 -0.46 11.52 -7.55
C VAL A 111 -0.15 12.95 -7.17
N GLN A 112 -0.33 13.26 -5.90
CA GLN A 112 0.17 14.48 -5.26
C GLN A 112 1.25 14.10 -4.25
N ALA A 113 2.40 14.77 -4.31
CA ALA A 113 3.47 14.66 -3.31
C ALA A 113 3.92 16.08 -2.94
N GLY A 114 3.70 16.48 -1.69
CA GLY A 114 3.85 17.86 -1.26
C GLY A 114 3.00 18.83 -2.10
N ALA A 115 3.65 19.77 -2.77
CA ALA A 115 3.00 20.78 -3.63
C ALA A 115 2.83 20.34 -5.10
N GLU A 116 3.44 19.23 -5.50
CA GLU A 116 3.38 18.75 -6.88
C GLU A 116 2.24 17.76 -7.08
N GLU A 117 1.54 17.88 -8.21
CA GLU A 117 0.55 16.90 -8.66
C GLU A 117 0.82 16.51 -10.12
N ARG A 118 0.65 15.21 -10.41
CA ARG A 118 0.73 14.67 -11.78
C ARG A 118 -0.40 13.71 -12.02
N LYS A 119 -0.99 13.78 -13.22
CA LYS A 119 -1.96 12.82 -13.73
C LYS A 119 -1.26 11.72 -14.49
N LEU A 120 -1.66 10.48 -14.23
CA LEU A 120 -1.14 9.29 -14.90
C LEU A 120 -2.27 8.55 -15.60
N ARG A 121 -1.98 8.02 -16.77
CA ARG A 121 -2.83 7.14 -17.57
C ARG A 121 -2.31 5.72 -17.53
N HIS A 122 -3.08 4.80 -18.06
CA HIS A 122 -2.66 3.41 -18.24
C HIS A 122 -1.25 3.33 -18.87
N GLY A 123 -0.38 2.51 -18.27
CA GLY A 123 1.00 2.29 -18.68
C GLY A 123 2.02 3.33 -18.19
N GLU A 124 1.57 4.46 -17.61
CA GLU A 124 2.47 5.46 -17.05
C GLU A 124 2.87 5.13 -15.61
N THR A 125 4.09 5.54 -15.25
CA THR A 125 4.66 5.33 -13.91
C THR A 125 5.14 6.67 -13.34
N ALA A 126 4.68 7.00 -12.12
CA ALA A 126 5.25 8.06 -11.30
C ALA A 126 6.22 7.48 -10.27
N ARG A 127 7.26 8.25 -9.95
CA ARG A 127 8.20 7.98 -8.85
C ARG A 127 8.30 9.25 -8.03
N TYR A 128 8.10 9.16 -6.73
CA TYR A 128 8.03 10.34 -5.87
C TYR A 128 8.50 10.05 -4.45
N ALA A 129 8.93 11.11 -3.77
CA ALA A 129 9.25 11.07 -2.36
C ALA A 129 7.95 10.85 -1.56
N ALA A 130 7.96 9.87 -0.67
CA ALA A 130 6.84 9.54 0.19
C ALA A 130 7.08 9.97 1.66
N ASP A 131 8.20 10.63 1.94
CA ASP A 131 8.51 11.28 3.21
C ASP A 131 7.90 12.69 3.36
N VAL A 132 7.00 13.04 2.45
CA VAL A 132 6.14 14.23 2.49
C VAL A 132 4.67 13.81 2.46
N PRO A 133 3.71 14.67 2.87
CA PRO A 133 2.28 14.37 2.69
C PRO A 133 1.98 14.09 1.23
N HIS A 134 1.35 12.94 0.95
CA HIS A 134 1.06 12.54 -0.42
C HIS A 134 -0.30 11.85 -0.55
N ALA A 135 -0.84 11.81 -1.76
CA ALA A 135 -2.11 11.18 -2.02
C ALA A 135 -2.20 10.65 -3.46
N ILE A 136 -2.88 9.52 -3.61
CA ILE A 136 -3.25 8.95 -4.90
C ILE A 136 -4.76 9.09 -5.05
N ARG A 137 -5.24 9.60 -6.19
CA ARG A 137 -6.65 9.87 -6.43
C ARG A 137 -7.13 9.26 -7.74
N ASN A 138 -8.34 8.77 -7.75
CA ASN A 138 -9.06 8.44 -8.97
C ASN A 138 -10.14 9.49 -9.24
N GLY A 139 -9.83 10.47 -10.08
CA GLY A 139 -10.80 11.49 -10.55
C GLY A 139 -11.64 11.04 -11.75
N GLY A 140 -11.48 9.80 -12.20
CA GLY A 140 -12.25 9.21 -13.32
C GLY A 140 -13.62 8.69 -12.88
N LYS A 141 -14.41 8.23 -13.87
CA LYS A 141 -15.77 7.68 -13.65
C LYS A 141 -15.78 6.17 -13.43
N ALA A 142 -14.71 5.48 -13.74
CA ALA A 142 -14.55 4.04 -13.58
C ALA A 142 -13.47 3.74 -12.51
N THR A 143 -13.52 2.54 -11.95
CA THR A 143 -12.46 2.03 -11.07
C THR A 143 -11.12 2.03 -11.79
N ALA A 144 -10.06 2.42 -11.10
CA ALA A 144 -8.70 2.39 -11.59
C ALA A 144 -7.85 1.44 -10.74
N THR A 145 -6.86 0.79 -11.35
CA THR A 145 -5.92 -0.12 -10.69
C THR A 145 -4.49 0.27 -10.99
N ALA A 146 -3.62 0.06 -10.03
CA ALA A 146 -2.18 0.33 -10.16
C ALA A 146 -1.36 -0.68 -9.36
N LEU A 147 -0.10 -0.84 -9.74
CA LEU A 147 0.93 -1.42 -8.90
C LEU A 147 1.58 -0.28 -8.11
N LEU A 148 1.54 -0.36 -6.80
CA LEU A 148 2.22 0.55 -5.89
C LEU A 148 3.39 -0.19 -5.23
N VAL A 149 4.58 0.39 -5.35
CA VAL A 149 5.80 -0.12 -4.72
C VAL A 149 6.32 0.93 -3.74
N VAL A 150 6.59 0.51 -2.51
CA VAL A 150 7.19 1.35 -1.45
C VAL A 150 8.59 0.85 -1.17
N VAL A 151 9.56 1.76 -1.24
CA VAL A 151 10.98 1.48 -0.97
C VAL A 151 11.39 2.32 0.24
N HIS A 152 11.75 1.64 1.32
CA HIS A 152 12.23 2.29 2.54
C HIS A 152 13.75 2.52 2.46
N PRO A 153 14.28 3.51 3.20
CA PRO A 153 15.73 3.73 3.29
C PRO A 153 16.43 2.50 3.88
N ALA A 154 17.69 2.31 3.50
CA ALA A 154 18.51 1.21 3.98
C ALA A 154 18.99 1.40 5.42
#